data_0c502c40e55c435a2c3a8f14ccd8471d
#
_entry.id   0c502c40e55c435a2c3a8f14ccd8471d
#
_cell.length_a   1.000
_cell.length_b   1.000
_cell.length_c   1.000
_cell.angle_alpha   90.00
_cell.angle_beta   90.00
_cell.angle_gamma   90.00
#
_symmetry.space_group_name_H-M   'P 1'
#
loop_
_entity.id
_entity.type
_entity.pdbx_description
1 polymer ?
#
loop_
_entity_poly.entity_id
_entity_poly.type
_entity_poly.pdbx_seq_one_letter_code
_entity_poly.pdbx_strand_id
1 'polypeptide(L)'
;MLRFQKFTIGFNWVADYGSSDNGEEFKTLYGYSPMHNIKPGVNYPATLVTTADHDDRVVPAHSFKYAATLQEVAGKSTTNPLLIRVDVNSGHGASNTKKNIETMAYIYSFIWYNMGYQPTFKK
;
A
#
# COMPACT_ATOMS: atom_id res chain seq x y z
N MET A 1 -8.72 2.71 6.52
CA MET A 1 -9.50 3.98 6.70
C MET A 1 -9.90 4.25 8.15
N LEU A 2 -10.24 3.25 8.97
CA LEU A 2 -10.92 3.47 10.26
C LEU A 2 -10.08 4.13 11.39
N ARG A 3 -8.81 4.34 11.21
CA ARG A 3 -7.95 4.97 12.24
C ARG A 3 -6.94 5.97 11.68
N PHE A 4 -7.11 6.38 10.41
CA PHE A 4 -6.12 7.27 9.77
C PHE A 4 -5.97 8.59 10.53
N GLN A 5 -7.06 9.13 11.06
CA GLN A 5 -7.08 10.39 11.80
C GLN A 5 -6.34 10.34 13.15
N LYS A 6 -6.00 9.15 13.64
CA LYS A 6 -5.29 8.95 14.92
C LYS A 6 -3.76 8.96 14.76
N PHE A 7 -3.24 9.05 13.53
CA PHE A 7 -1.81 8.92 13.26
C PHE A 7 -1.29 10.07 12.41
N THR A 8 -0.09 10.52 12.74
CA THR A 8 0.67 11.53 11.98
C THR A 8 -0.18 12.76 11.65
N ILE A 9 -0.19 13.22 10.40
CA ILE A 9 -1.02 14.35 9.95
C ILE A 9 -2.42 13.93 9.48
N GLY A 10 -2.82 12.67 9.72
CA GLY A 10 -4.10 12.12 9.25
C GLY A 10 -5.34 12.91 9.72
N PHE A 11 -5.24 13.58 10.87
CA PHE A 11 -6.33 14.42 11.37
C PHE A 11 -6.71 15.55 10.41
N ASN A 12 -5.79 16.04 9.58
CA ASN A 12 -6.05 17.08 8.59
C ASN A 12 -7.00 16.63 7.47
N TRP A 13 -7.15 15.32 7.27
CA TRP A 13 -7.99 14.75 6.21
C TRP A 13 -9.39 14.39 6.68
N VAL A 14 -9.72 14.68 7.92
CA VAL A 14 -11.08 14.44 8.45
C VAL A 14 -12.12 15.28 7.73
N ALA A 15 -11.77 16.50 7.31
CA ALA A 15 -12.67 17.35 6.53
C ALA A 15 -13.04 16.75 5.16
N ASP A 16 -12.12 15.93 4.58
CA ASP A 16 -12.31 15.32 3.25
C ASP A 16 -13.00 13.95 3.33
N TYR A 17 -12.62 13.15 4.33
CA TYR A 17 -13.03 11.73 4.41
C TYR A 17 -14.03 11.44 5.54
N GLY A 18 -14.20 12.35 6.47
CA GLY A 18 -14.94 12.09 7.70
C GLY A 18 -14.11 11.37 8.77
N SER A 19 -14.74 11.01 9.88
CA SER A 19 -14.11 10.37 11.02
C SER A 19 -14.85 9.09 11.43
N SER A 20 -14.10 8.04 11.74
CA SER A 20 -14.65 6.82 12.32
C SER A 20 -15.20 7.01 13.75
N ASP A 21 -14.95 8.15 14.37
CA ASP A 21 -15.53 8.51 15.67
C ASP A 21 -17.00 8.97 15.52
N ASN A 22 -17.44 9.30 14.30
CA ASN A 22 -18.84 9.55 13.94
C ASN A 22 -19.46 8.27 13.37
N GLY A 23 -20.58 7.81 13.97
CA GLY A 23 -21.20 6.53 13.61
C GLY A 23 -21.72 6.44 12.16
N GLU A 24 -22.19 7.54 11.58
CA GLU A 24 -22.67 7.56 10.19
C GLU A 24 -21.48 7.57 9.21
N GLU A 25 -20.48 8.38 9.47
CA GLU A 25 -19.25 8.43 8.67
C GLU A 25 -18.45 7.13 8.77
N PHE A 26 -18.47 6.46 9.94
CA PHE A 26 -17.88 5.15 10.13
C PHE A 26 -18.41 4.12 9.12
N LYS A 27 -19.73 4.07 8.90
CA LYS A 27 -20.35 3.14 7.95
C LYS A 27 -19.79 3.33 6.55
N THR A 28 -19.69 4.59 6.12
CA THR A 28 -19.11 4.95 4.83
C THR A 28 -17.64 4.55 4.75
N LEU A 29 -16.84 4.94 5.75
CA LEU A 29 -15.41 4.61 5.82
C LEU A 29 -15.16 3.09 5.84
N TYR A 30 -15.97 2.32 6.55
CA TYR A 30 -15.88 0.88 6.59
C TYR A 30 -16.19 0.26 5.22
N GLY A 31 -17.21 0.78 4.53
CA GLY A 31 -17.65 0.28 3.24
C GLY A 31 -16.56 0.30 2.16
N TYR A 32 -15.66 1.26 2.17
CA TYR A 32 -14.56 1.34 1.20
C TYR A 32 -13.16 1.15 1.80
N SER A 33 -13.04 0.82 3.09
CA SER A 33 -11.75 0.58 3.73
C SER A 33 -11.06 -0.66 3.13
N PRO A 34 -9.92 -0.52 2.42
CA PRO A 34 -9.34 -1.63 1.66
C PRO A 34 -9.04 -2.85 2.53
N MET A 35 -8.39 -2.66 3.68
CA MET A 35 -8.03 -3.74 4.57
C MET A 35 -9.23 -4.55 5.09
N HIS A 36 -10.38 -3.87 5.31
CA HIS A 36 -11.58 -4.51 5.87
C HIS A 36 -12.47 -5.15 4.81
N ASN A 37 -12.17 -4.92 3.53
CA ASN A 37 -12.93 -5.44 2.40
C ASN A 37 -12.17 -6.46 1.55
N ILE A 38 -11.03 -6.96 2.04
CA ILE A 38 -10.34 -8.08 1.41
C ILE A 38 -11.19 -9.34 1.61
N LYS A 39 -11.51 -10.00 0.50
CA LYS A 39 -12.40 -11.17 0.49
C LYS A 39 -11.59 -12.45 0.27
N PRO A 40 -11.83 -13.51 1.07
CA PRO A 40 -11.23 -14.81 0.81
C PRO A 40 -11.76 -15.41 -0.51
N GLY A 41 -10.97 -16.25 -1.15
CA GLY A 41 -11.36 -16.92 -2.39
C GLY A 41 -11.30 -16.06 -3.66
N VAL A 42 -10.94 -14.78 -3.54
CA VAL A 42 -10.78 -13.89 -4.70
C VAL A 42 -9.36 -14.00 -5.25
N ASN A 43 -9.26 -14.15 -6.57
CA ASN A 43 -7.97 -14.09 -7.27
C ASN A 43 -7.55 -12.62 -7.46
N TYR A 44 -6.87 -12.08 -6.46
CA TYR A 44 -6.37 -10.70 -6.53
C TYR A 44 -5.27 -10.55 -7.58
N PRO A 45 -5.18 -9.39 -8.25
CA PRO A 45 -4.12 -9.13 -9.20
C PRO A 45 -2.75 -9.06 -8.53
N ALA A 46 -1.68 -9.15 -9.31
CA ALA A 46 -0.34 -8.88 -8.85
C ALA A 46 -0.30 -7.50 -8.18
N THR A 47 0.13 -7.46 -6.92
CA THR A 47 0.05 -6.26 -6.08
C THR A 47 1.40 -5.98 -5.44
N LEU A 48 1.92 -4.77 -5.62
CA LEU A 48 3.09 -4.25 -4.92
C LEU A 48 2.68 -3.05 -4.06
N VAL A 49 2.72 -3.21 -2.76
CA VAL A 49 2.57 -2.12 -1.79
C VAL A 49 3.93 -1.49 -1.54
N THR A 50 4.06 -0.18 -1.65
CA THR A 50 5.30 0.53 -1.32
C THR A 50 5.09 1.43 -0.11
N THR A 51 6.06 1.47 0.80
CA THR A 51 6.05 2.33 1.99
C THR A 51 7.49 2.61 2.44
N ALA A 52 7.64 3.52 3.39
CA ALA A 52 8.92 3.79 4.05
C ALA A 52 8.78 3.55 5.55
N ASP A 53 9.87 3.18 6.23
CA ASP A 53 9.85 2.81 7.65
C ASP A 53 9.70 4.01 8.60
N HIS A 54 10.06 5.21 8.14
CA HIS A 54 9.96 6.48 8.89
C HIS A 54 8.99 7.47 8.22
N ASP A 55 7.94 6.97 7.55
CA ASP A 55 6.94 7.84 6.94
C ASP A 55 6.15 8.59 8.03
N ASP A 56 6.38 9.89 8.12
CA ASP A 56 5.78 10.81 9.09
C ASP A 56 4.46 11.42 8.59
N ARG A 57 4.09 11.18 7.34
CA ARG A 57 2.83 11.65 6.74
C ARG A 57 1.78 10.55 6.74
N VAL A 58 2.14 9.38 6.23
CA VAL A 58 1.25 8.21 6.19
C VAL A 58 1.92 7.09 6.98
N VAL A 59 1.49 6.89 8.21
CA VAL A 59 2.14 5.91 9.11
C VAL A 59 2.29 4.55 8.43
N PRO A 60 3.51 3.95 8.43
CA PRO A 60 3.81 2.70 7.71
C PRO A 60 2.92 1.53 8.12
N ALA A 61 2.41 1.56 9.35
CA ALA A 61 1.51 0.54 9.87
C ALA A 61 0.24 0.32 9.02
N HIS A 62 -0.22 1.32 8.26
CA HIS A 62 -1.33 1.15 7.33
C HIS A 62 -0.96 0.20 6.18
N SER A 63 0.21 0.40 5.59
CA SER A 63 0.74 -0.45 4.51
C SER A 63 1.07 -1.85 5.02
N PHE A 64 1.72 -1.96 6.18
CA PHE A 64 2.07 -3.25 6.79
C PHE A 64 0.82 -4.10 7.07
N LYS A 65 -0.19 -3.52 7.72
CA LYS A 65 -1.43 -4.22 8.01
C LYS A 65 -2.19 -4.62 6.76
N TYR A 66 -2.27 -3.72 5.78
CA TYR A 66 -2.93 -4.04 4.53
C TYR A 66 -2.23 -5.18 3.79
N ALA A 67 -0.91 -5.11 3.62
CA ALA A 67 -0.15 -6.15 2.94
C ALA A 67 -0.24 -7.50 3.66
N ALA A 68 -0.06 -7.51 4.99
CA ALA A 68 -0.16 -8.73 5.78
C ALA A 68 -1.57 -9.36 5.69
N THR A 69 -2.63 -8.54 5.79
CA THR A 69 -4.00 -9.03 5.66
C THR A 69 -4.27 -9.55 4.26
N LEU A 70 -3.78 -8.85 3.21
CA LEU A 70 -3.93 -9.31 1.83
C LEU A 70 -3.24 -10.65 1.60
N GLN A 71 -2.02 -10.81 2.09
CA GLN A 71 -1.26 -12.06 1.99
C GLN A 71 -1.94 -13.21 2.74
N GLU A 72 -2.45 -12.98 3.95
CA GLU A 72 -3.13 -13.98 4.76
C GLU A 72 -4.46 -14.41 4.13
N VAL A 73 -5.29 -13.45 3.72
CA VAL A 73 -6.65 -13.73 3.22
C VAL A 73 -6.64 -14.25 1.79
N ALA A 74 -5.82 -13.66 0.93
CA ALA A 74 -5.83 -13.93 -0.51
C ALA A 74 -4.70 -14.86 -0.98
N GLY A 75 -3.64 -15.05 -0.19
CA GLY A 75 -2.46 -15.81 -0.60
C GLY A 75 -2.73 -17.26 -1.01
N LYS A 76 -3.79 -17.86 -0.49
CA LYS A 76 -4.22 -19.22 -0.88
C LYS A 76 -5.11 -19.25 -2.12
N SER A 77 -5.60 -18.09 -2.56
CA SER A 77 -6.59 -17.95 -3.64
C SER A 77 -6.02 -17.35 -4.91
N THR A 78 -4.78 -16.85 -4.85
CA THR A 78 -4.08 -16.27 -6.00
C THR A 78 -2.69 -16.83 -6.15
N THR A 79 -2.25 -17.00 -7.40
CA THR A 79 -0.85 -17.28 -7.75
C THR A 79 -0.08 -15.99 -8.08
N ASN A 80 -0.78 -14.86 -8.12
CA ASN A 80 -0.18 -13.56 -8.39
C ASN A 80 0.65 -13.08 -7.20
N PRO A 81 1.78 -12.41 -7.41
CA PRO A 81 2.60 -11.91 -6.32
C PRO A 81 1.88 -10.82 -5.52
N LEU A 82 1.85 -10.99 -4.21
CA LEU A 82 1.34 -10.02 -3.24
C LEU A 82 2.52 -9.55 -2.38
N LEU A 83 3.13 -8.46 -2.75
CA LEU A 83 4.41 -8.02 -2.21
C LEU A 83 4.29 -6.68 -1.48
N ILE A 84 5.19 -6.49 -0.52
CA ILE A 84 5.44 -5.18 0.08
C ILE A 84 6.92 -4.84 -0.05
N ARG A 85 7.20 -3.60 -0.45
CA ARG A 85 8.53 -3.00 -0.44
C ARG A 85 8.59 -1.89 0.60
N VAL A 86 9.57 -1.99 1.49
CA VAL A 86 9.80 -1.01 2.55
C VAL A 86 11.12 -0.30 2.28
N ASP A 87 11.08 1.01 2.09
CA ASP A 87 12.28 1.84 2.02
C ASP A 87 12.79 2.11 3.43
N VAL A 88 13.94 1.52 3.75
CA VAL A 88 14.57 1.63 5.09
C VAL A 88 15.27 2.98 5.25
N ASN A 89 15.20 3.55 6.45
CA ASN A 89 15.73 4.88 6.78
C ASN A 89 15.22 5.95 5.81
N SER A 90 13.92 5.95 5.55
CA SER A 90 13.27 6.86 4.60
C SER A 90 11.97 7.40 5.16
N GLY A 91 11.73 8.69 4.92
CA GLY A 91 10.46 9.36 5.21
C GLY A 91 9.46 9.25 4.05
N HIS A 92 8.45 10.11 4.06
CA HIS A 92 7.43 10.17 3.01
C HIS A 92 8.05 10.59 1.67
N GLY A 93 8.10 9.68 0.73
CA GLY A 93 8.84 9.84 -0.52
C GLY A 93 10.32 9.51 -0.36
N ALA A 94 11.01 9.25 -1.47
CA ALA A 94 12.41 8.88 -1.41
C ALA A 94 13.29 10.05 -0.95
N SER A 95 14.22 9.75 -0.06
CA SER A 95 15.05 10.75 0.62
C SER A 95 16.21 11.31 -0.22
N ASN A 96 16.56 10.65 -1.34
CA ASN A 96 17.62 11.08 -2.27
C ASN A 96 17.47 10.44 -3.64
N THR A 97 18.21 10.97 -4.63
CA THR A 97 18.15 10.53 -6.04
C THR A 97 18.44 9.04 -6.21
N LYS A 98 19.42 8.49 -5.48
CA LYS A 98 19.76 7.06 -5.57
C LYS A 98 18.57 6.19 -5.15
N LYS A 99 17.96 6.48 -4.01
CA LYS A 99 16.78 5.76 -3.52
C LYS A 99 15.59 5.91 -4.44
N ASN A 100 15.40 7.09 -5.06
CA ASN A 100 14.37 7.31 -6.08
C ASN A 100 14.56 6.37 -7.27
N ILE A 101 15.78 6.30 -7.80
CA ILE A 101 16.11 5.43 -8.93
C ILE A 101 15.86 3.96 -8.56
N GLU A 102 16.32 3.54 -7.38
CA GLU A 102 16.11 2.17 -6.90
C GLU A 102 14.62 1.84 -6.76
N THR A 103 13.83 2.73 -6.17
CA THR A 103 12.39 2.55 -6.00
C THR A 103 11.69 2.42 -7.35
N MET A 104 12.00 3.30 -8.30
CA MET A 104 11.44 3.22 -9.65
C MET A 104 11.87 1.95 -10.39
N ALA A 105 13.12 1.52 -10.22
CA ALA A 105 13.59 0.26 -10.79
C ALA A 105 12.78 -0.95 -10.28
N TYR A 106 12.50 -1.02 -8.98
CA TYR A 106 11.65 -2.07 -8.41
C TYR A 106 10.21 -2.02 -8.94
N ILE A 107 9.62 -0.82 -9.01
CA ILE A 107 8.25 -0.63 -9.50
C ILE A 107 8.16 -1.08 -10.98
N TYR A 108 9.06 -0.61 -11.85
CA TYR A 108 9.06 -1.00 -13.26
C TYR A 108 9.37 -2.48 -13.45
N SER A 109 10.31 -3.05 -12.68
CA SER A 109 10.59 -4.49 -12.74
C SER A 109 9.37 -5.32 -12.38
N PHE A 110 8.64 -4.93 -11.34
CA PHE A 110 7.38 -5.58 -10.96
C PHE A 110 6.33 -5.49 -12.06
N ILE A 111 6.14 -4.31 -12.64
CA ILE A 111 5.17 -4.08 -13.72
C ILE A 111 5.54 -4.94 -14.93
N TRP A 112 6.80 -4.85 -15.42
CA TRP A 112 7.25 -5.58 -16.61
C TRP A 112 7.16 -7.08 -16.42
N TYR A 113 7.60 -7.59 -15.27
CA TYR A 113 7.49 -9.02 -14.96
C TYR A 113 6.04 -9.52 -15.05
N ASN A 114 5.11 -8.81 -14.43
CA ASN A 114 3.70 -9.22 -14.40
C ASN A 114 2.96 -8.99 -15.73
N MET A 115 3.48 -8.12 -16.58
CA MET A 115 2.99 -7.92 -17.96
C MET A 115 3.64 -8.85 -18.98
N GLY A 116 4.60 -9.68 -18.58
CA GLY A 116 5.38 -10.53 -19.49
C GLY A 116 6.32 -9.76 -20.40
N TYR A 117 6.67 -8.52 -20.05
CA TYR A 117 7.55 -7.68 -20.85
C TYR A 117 9.02 -7.96 -20.50
N GLN A 118 9.84 -8.19 -21.55
CA GLN A 118 11.29 -8.36 -21.44
C GLN A 118 11.96 -7.10 -22.04
N PRO A 119 12.57 -6.23 -21.22
CA PRO A 119 13.24 -5.05 -21.73
C PRO A 119 14.48 -5.43 -22.51
N THR A 120 14.65 -4.84 -23.71
CA THR A 120 15.85 -4.98 -24.51
C THR A 120 16.72 -3.74 -24.35
N PHE A 121 17.97 -3.95 -23.95
CA PHE A 121 18.93 -2.85 -23.84
C PHE A 121 19.76 -2.79 -25.14
N LYS A 122 19.78 -1.62 -25.80
CA LYS A 122 20.76 -1.37 -26.84
C LYS A 122 22.14 -1.28 -26.18
N LYS A 123 23.09 -2.08 -26.69
CA LYS A 123 24.51 -1.95 -26.31
C LYS A 123 25.09 -0.66 -26.86
#